data_c99f9a286796e05516de29fb42ca9cc7
#
_entry.id   c99f9a286796e05516de29fb42ca9cc7
#
_cell.length_a   1.000
_cell.length_b   1.000
_cell.length_c   1.000
_cell.angle_alpha   90.00
_cell.angle_beta   90.00
_cell.angle_gamma   90.00
#
_symmetry.space_group_name_H-M   'P 1'
#
loop_
_entity.id
_entity.type
_entity.pdbx_description
1 polymer ?
#
loop_
_entity_poly.entity_id
_entity_poly.type
_entity_poly.pdbx_seq_one_letter_code
_entity_poly.pdbx_strand_id
1 'polypeptide(L)'
;MKVIRKDIIEATRYFSKLVELGSYSAVKSYYDIQINTVKNKIELLEDYLDLKLTKPENNRILPTDEGLKFYHSCKEQLKGLENAIINVKDNGFEQREALKILGTSLFLRMLINNVLPDIRKISKKPLNIYLNSYLNHDLNGREYNLDSYSIIEIYENDLQYIDLDRWIICYSVDDVIIPAHIYGKKDFVEQFHNSPKELLKANMIYHDYDFNLKKVKSLYDNSLYKLNRDKVVYIANTDSQKIPVLMNDNVLTIMSEYCYETLVSDFSNIKKVEGFEIDYPVESHMILVNRSSPYKRELIDIIRSGVKGIRIKYDKSFKG
;
A
#
# COMPACT_ATOMS: atom_id res chain seq x y z
N MET A 1 15.35 -24.58 -16.87
CA MET A 1 14.03 -24.32 -16.24
C MET A 1 13.40 -25.67 -15.89
N LYS A 2 13.12 -25.96 -14.60
CA LYS A 2 12.41 -27.21 -14.24
C LYS A 2 10.94 -27.03 -14.64
N VAL A 3 10.44 -27.92 -15.50
CA VAL A 3 9.03 -27.92 -15.91
C VAL A 3 8.19 -28.51 -14.80
N ILE A 4 7.23 -27.75 -14.28
CA ILE A 4 6.27 -28.24 -13.30
C ILE A 4 5.23 -29.09 -14.03
N ARG A 5 4.96 -30.29 -13.52
CA ARG A 5 4.00 -31.22 -14.10
C ARG A 5 2.56 -30.68 -13.95
N LYS A 6 1.70 -30.96 -14.92
CA LYS A 6 0.29 -30.50 -14.96
C LYS A 6 -0.48 -30.95 -13.71
N ASP A 7 -0.25 -32.16 -13.24
CA ASP A 7 -0.92 -32.73 -12.07
C ASP A 7 -0.56 -32.03 -10.74
N ILE A 8 0.63 -31.44 -10.65
CA ILE A 8 1.06 -30.63 -9.49
C ILE A 8 0.32 -29.29 -9.49
N ILE A 9 0.12 -28.64 -10.63
CA ILE A 9 -0.65 -27.40 -10.72
C ILE A 9 -2.11 -27.64 -10.29
N GLU A 10 -2.70 -28.75 -10.73
CA GLU A 10 -4.06 -29.14 -10.36
C GLU A 10 -4.15 -29.45 -8.84
N ALA A 11 -3.18 -30.18 -8.30
CA ALA A 11 -3.08 -30.50 -6.89
C ALA A 11 -2.95 -29.21 -6.02
N THR A 12 -2.17 -28.23 -6.49
CA THR A 12 -2.05 -26.91 -5.83
C THR A 12 -3.39 -26.19 -5.77
N ARG A 13 -4.21 -26.27 -6.82
CA ARG A 13 -5.57 -25.70 -6.84
C ARG A 13 -6.47 -26.35 -5.80
N TYR A 14 -6.45 -27.70 -5.72
CA TYR A 14 -7.26 -28.42 -4.74
C TYR A 14 -6.82 -28.14 -3.31
N PHE A 15 -5.52 -28.04 -3.07
CA PHE A 15 -4.99 -27.67 -1.76
C PHE A 15 -5.40 -26.23 -1.37
N SER A 16 -5.22 -25.25 -2.27
CA SER A 16 -5.67 -23.86 -2.03
C SER A 16 -7.14 -23.81 -1.67
N LYS A 17 -7.98 -24.54 -2.41
CA LYS A 17 -9.42 -24.57 -2.13
C LYS A 17 -9.76 -25.32 -0.84
N LEU A 18 -8.95 -26.31 -0.44
CA LEU A 18 -9.11 -26.99 0.85
C LEU A 18 -8.85 -26.03 2.02
N VAL A 19 -7.83 -25.18 1.91
CA VAL A 19 -7.56 -24.16 2.94
C VAL A 19 -8.71 -23.17 3.05
N GLU A 20 -9.31 -22.74 1.93
CA GLU A 20 -10.43 -21.80 1.90
C GLU A 20 -11.73 -22.40 2.45
N LEU A 21 -12.04 -23.63 2.09
CA LEU A 21 -13.33 -24.28 2.39
C LEU A 21 -13.30 -25.17 3.66
N GLY A 22 -12.13 -25.49 4.16
CA GLY A 22 -11.92 -26.23 5.43
C GLY A 22 -12.26 -27.71 5.41
N SER A 23 -12.67 -28.31 4.28
CA SER A 23 -12.96 -29.75 4.22
C SER A 23 -12.86 -30.35 2.82
N TYR A 24 -12.47 -31.64 2.76
CA TYR A 24 -12.46 -32.40 1.50
C TYR A 24 -13.84 -32.49 0.84
N SER A 25 -14.91 -32.58 1.63
CA SER A 25 -16.28 -32.66 1.12
C SER A 25 -16.70 -31.35 0.44
N ALA A 26 -16.30 -30.21 0.98
CA ALA A 26 -16.56 -28.92 0.37
C ALA A 26 -15.79 -28.75 -0.93
N VAL A 27 -14.51 -29.16 -0.99
CA VAL A 27 -13.71 -29.15 -2.23
C VAL A 27 -14.31 -30.08 -3.30
N LYS A 28 -14.71 -31.30 -2.88
CA LYS A 28 -15.43 -32.24 -3.75
C LYS A 28 -16.65 -31.56 -4.40
N SER A 29 -17.50 -30.92 -3.60
CA SER A 29 -18.71 -30.27 -4.07
C SER A 29 -18.42 -29.05 -4.96
N TYR A 30 -17.36 -28.31 -4.66
CA TYR A 30 -16.96 -27.14 -5.45
C TYR A 30 -16.50 -27.48 -6.85
N TYR A 31 -15.72 -28.58 -6.99
CA TYR A 31 -15.18 -29.00 -8.29
C TYR A 31 -15.98 -30.12 -8.96
N ASP A 32 -17.04 -30.61 -8.32
CA ASP A 32 -17.87 -31.75 -8.78
C ASP A 32 -17.02 -33.00 -9.09
N ILE A 33 -16.17 -33.41 -8.15
CA ILE A 33 -15.24 -34.54 -8.27
C ILE A 33 -15.37 -35.50 -7.08
N GLN A 34 -14.74 -36.66 -7.17
CA GLN A 34 -14.77 -37.63 -6.05
C GLN A 34 -13.82 -37.19 -4.92
N ILE A 35 -14.22 -37.44 -3.67
CA ILE A 35 -13.43 -37.05 -2.48
C ILE A 35 -12.03 -37.70 -2.48
N ASN A 36 -11.90 -38.93 -2.97
CA ASN A 36 -10.63 -39.63 -3.07
C ASN A 36 -9.68 -38.96 -4.08
N THR A 37 -10.22 -38.35 -5.14
CA THR A 37 -9.43 -37.58 -6.09
C THR A 37 -8.77 -36.40 -5.40
N VAL A 38 -9.52 -35.65 -4.56
CA VAL A 38 -8.96 -34.53 -3.81
C VAL A 38 -7.85 -35.00 -2.87
N LYS A 39 -8.09 -36.07 -2.10
CA LYS A 39 -7.10 -36.62 -1.16
C LYS A 39 -5.81 -37.03 -1.88
N ASN A 40 -5.94 -37.88 -2.92
CA ASN A 40 -4.78 -38.36 -3.69
C ASN A 40 -3.97 -37.21 -4.33
N LYS A 41 -4.65 -36.13 -4.77
CA LYS A 41 -3.96 -34.98 -5.33
C LYS A 41 -3.21 -34.18 -4.26
N ILE A 42 -3.76 -34.03 -3.07
CA ILE A 42 -3.06 -33.37 -1.96
C ILE A 42 -1.87 -34.19 -1.49
N GLU A 43 -2.01 -35.52 -1.36
CA GLU A 43 -0.91 -36.41 -1.06
C GLU A 43 0.20 -36.32 -2.13
N LEU A 44 -0.18 -36.33 -3.42
CA LEU A 44 0.77 -36.14 -4.52
C LEU A 44 1.54 -34.81 -4.40
N LEU A 45 0.87 -33.74 -3.99
CA LEU A 45 1.50 -32.44 -3.80
C LEU A 45 2.46 -32.44 -2.61
N GLU A 46 2.05 -33.03 -1.48
CA GLU A 46 2.88 -33.20 -0.30
C GLU A 46 4.14 -34.01 -0.61
N ASP A 47 3.99 -35.13 -1.31
CA ASP A 47 5.11 -35.98 -1.75
C ASP A 47 6.04 -35.24 -2.73
N TYR A 48 5.49 -34.45 -3.66
CA TYR A 48 6.30 -33.68 -4.59
C TYR A 48 7.12 -32.58 -3.92
N LEU A 49 6.56 -31.97 -2.87
CA LEU A 49 7.21 -30.89 -2.10
C LEU A 49 8.10 -31.41 -0.97
N ASP A 50 7.98 -32.70 -0.64
CA ASP A 50 8.58 -33.32 0.57
C ASP A 50 8.18 -32.56 1.85
N LEU A 51 6.90 -32.13 1.93
CA LEU A 51 6.35 -31.37 3.02
C LEU A 51 4.92 -31.83 3.35
N LYS A 52 4.58 -31.88 4.63
CA LYS A 52 3.19 -32.04 5.06
C LYS A 52 2.49 -30.69 5.07
N LEU A 53 1.49 -30.54 4.19
CA LEU A 53 0.70 -29.30 4.04
C LEU A 53 -0.60 -29.36 4.85
N THR A 54 -1.04 -30.56 5.24
CA THR A 54 -2.30 -30.78 5.97
C THR A 54 -2.07 -31.63 7.22
N LYS A 55 -2.89 -31.39 8.25
CA LYS A 55 -2.94 -32.19 9.49
C LYS A 55 -4.39 -32.45 9.89
N PRO A 56 -4.70 -33.66 10.40
CA PRO A 56 -6.00 -33.94 11.01
C PRO A 56 -6.08 -33.30 12.40
N GLU A 57 -7.16 -32.59 12.69
CA GLU A 57 -7.42 -32.01 14.00
C GLU A 57 -8.93 -31.93 14.26
N ASN A 58 -9.41 -32.49 15.34
CA ASN A 58 -10.82 -32.48 15.76
C ASN A 58 -11.81 -32.90 14.65
N ASN A 59 -11.55 -33.99 13.95
CA ASN A 59 -12.30 -34.49 12.80
C ASN A 59 -12.35 -33.51 11.59
N ARG A 60 -11.46 -32.54 11.53
CA ARG A 60 -11.26 -31.63 10.41
C ARG A 60 -9.86 -31.79 9.84
N ILE A 61 -9.69 -31.32 8.63
CA ILE A 61 -8.37 -31.21 8.02
C ILE A 61 -8.00 -29.73 8.03
N LEU A 62 -6.91 -29.41 8.71
CA LEU A 62 -6.37 -28.06 8.79
C LEU A 62 -5.03 -27.99 8.06
N PRO A 63 -4.66 -26.81 7.51
CA PRO A 63 -3.32 -26.62 7.00
C PRO A 63 -2.29 -26.65 8.14
N THR A 64 -1.09 -27.13 7.84
CA THR A 64 0.10 -26.95 8.70
C THR A 64 0.63 -25.52 8.55
N ASP A 65 1.65 -25.13 9.34
CA ASP A 65 2.30 -23.83 9.17
C ASP A 65 2.99 -23.73 7.80
N GLU A 66 3.61 -24.82 7.33
CA GLU A 66 4.17 -24.93 5.99
C GLU A 66 3.08 -24.85 4.93
N GLY A 67 1.93 -25.49 5.17
CA GLY A 67 0.77 -25.43 4.32
C GLY A 67 0.23 -24.01 4.18
N LEU A 68 0.13 -23.24 5.27
CA LEU A 68 -0.28 -21.83 5.23
C LEU A 68 0.71 -20.98 4.46
N LYS A 69 2.01 -21.13 4.69
CA LYS A 69 3.05 -20.42 3.93
C LYS A 69 2.95 -20.73 2.44
N PHE A 70 2.79 -21.99 2.08
CA PHE A 70 2.62 -22.41 0.69
C PHE A 70 1.34 -21.85 0.07
N TYR A 71 0.21 -21.89 0.78
CA TYR A 71 -1.05 -21.30 0.36
C TYR A 71 -0.89 -19.80 0.04
N HIS A 72 -0.32 -19.01 0.96
CA HIS A 72 -0.11 -17.58 0.76
C HIS A 72 0.81 -17.29 -0.44
N SER A 73 1.82 -18.14 -0.68
CA SER A 73 2.75 -17.96 -1.80
C SER A 73 2.14 -18.24 -3.18
N CYS A 74 1.06 -19.04 -3.28
CA CYS A 74 0.47 -19.44 -4.57
C CYS A 74 -0.94 -18.89 -4.84
N LYS A 75 -1.66 -18.42 -3.82
CA LYS A 75 -3.07 -17.99 -3.89
C LYS A 75 -3.32 -16.93 -4.95
N GLU A 76 -2.55 -15.85 -4.93
CA GLU A 76 -2.76 -14.73 -5.86
C GLU A 76 -2.41 -15.10 -7.30
N GLN A 77 -1.42 -15.94 -7.50
CA GLN A 77 -1.03 -16.43 -8.83
C GLN A 77 -2.12 -17.34 -9.43
N LEU A 78 -2.67 -18.25 -8.63
CA LEU A 78 -3.79 -19.10 -9.04
C LEU A 78 -5.02 -18.27 -9.39
N LYS A 79 -5.39 -17.33 -8.52
CA LYS A 79 -6.52 -16.41 -8.76
C LYS A 79 -6.29 -15.55 -10.00
N GLY A 80 -5.07 -15.06 -10.22
CA GLY A 80 -4.68 -14.31 -11.41
C GLY A 80 -4.87 -15.12 -12.68
N LEU A 81 -4.45 -16.40 -12.68
CA LEU A 81 -4.64 -17.31 -13.80
C LEU A 81 -6.11 -17.60 -14.07
N GLU A 82 -6.91 -17.87 -13.03
CA GLU A 82 -8.34 -18.11 -13.15
C GLU A 82 -9.08 -16.87 -13.70
N ASN A 83 -8.79 -15.69 -13.19
CA ASN A 83 -9.36 -14.44 -13.67
C ASN A 83 -8.99 -14.18 -15.14
N ALA A 84 -7.75 -14.47 -15.55
CA ALA A 84 -7.34 -14.32 -16.95
C ALA A 84 -8.14 -15.23 -17.88
N ILE A 85 -8.37 -16.49 -17.48
CA ILE A 85 -9.17 -17.45 -18.25
C ILE A 85 -10.64 -17.02 -18.32
N ILE A 86 -11.23 -16.60 -17.19
CA ILE A 86 -12.62 -16.15 -17.13
C ILE A 86 -12.81 -14.90 -17.98
N ASN A 87 -11.91 -13.93 -17.87
CA ASN A 87 -11.99 -12.69 -18.64
C ASN A 87 -11.98 -12.94 -20.16
N VAL A 88 -11.16 -13.89 -20.62
CA VAL A 88 -11.14 -14.26 -22.05
C VAL A 88 -12.41 -14.98 -22.46
N LYS A 89 -12.96 -15.84 -21.58
CA LYS A 89 -14.18 -16.61 -21.85
C LYS A 89 -15.43 -15.73 -21.91
N ASP A 90 -15.56 -14.78 -20.96
CA ASP A 90 -16.79 -14.00 -20.79
C ASP A 90 -16.81 -12.71 -21.63
N ASN A 91 -15.66 -12.11 -21.89
CA ASN A 91 -15.57 -10.82 -22.57
C ASN A 91 -14.91 -10.92 -23.97
N GLY A 92 -14.49 -12.12 -24.39
CA GLY A 92 -13.65 -12.26 -25.56
C GLY A 92 -12.33 -11.49 -25.40
N PHE A 93 -11.64 -11.25 -26.52
CA PHE A 93 -10.48 -10.37 -26.56
C PHE A 93 -10.87 -8.89 -26.74
N GLU A 94 -12.02 -8.43 -26.21
CA GLU A 94 -12.22 -6.99 -25.99
C GLU A 94 -11.19 -6.52 -24.96
N GLN A 95 -10.00 -6.29 -25.46
CA GLN A 95 -8.85 -5.81 -24.68
C GLN A 95 -9.13 -4.40 -24.19
N ARG A 96 -9.79 -4.32 -23.04
CA ARG A 96 -9.59 -3.15 -22.20
C ARG A 96 -8.14 -3.21 -21.73
N GLU A 97 -7.39 -2.23 -22.11
CA GLU A 97 -6.03 -2.11 -21.64
C GLU A 97 -6.04 -1.91 -20.12
N ALA A 98 -5.17 -2.58 -19.40
CA ALA A 98 -5.08 -2.50 -17.96
C ALA A 98 -3.77 -1.84 -17.57
N LEU A 99 -3.85 -0.82 -16.73
CA LEU A 99 -2.69 -0.18 -16.12
C LEU A 99 -2.80 -0.37 -14.61
N LYS A 100 -1.86 -1.12 -14.04
CA LYS A 100 -1.83 -1.40 -12.61
C LYS A 100 -0.75 -0.55 -11.95
N ILE A 101 -1.10 0.07 -10.84
CA ILE A 101 -0.23 0.96 -10.09
C ILE A 101 -0.19 0.49 -8.65
N LEU A 102 1.02 0.35 -8.10
CA LEU A 102 1.26 -0.01 -6.71
C LEU A 102 2.03 1.11 -6.02
N GLY A 103 1.61 1.48 -4.83
CA GLY A 103 2.32 2.49 -4.04
C GLY A 103 1.71 2.71 -2.67
N THR A 104 2.34 3.57 -1.88
CA THR A 104 1.78 4.02 -0.61
C THR A 104 0.48 4.80 -0.81
N SER A 105 -0.34 4.89 0.22
CA SER A 105 -1.59 5.66 0.17
C SER A 105 -1.35 7.13 -0.20
N LEU A 106 -0.24 7.71 0.28
CA LEU A 106 0.14 9.09 -0.01
C LEU A 106 0.52 9.26 -1.48
N PHE A 107 1.33 8.35 -2.01
CA PHE A 107 1.73 8.35 -3.42
C PHE A 107 0.52 8.20 -4.34
N LEU A 108 -0.35 7.22 -4.08
CA LEU A 108 -1.54 7.02 -4.91
C LEU A 108 -2.44 8.25 -4.91
N ARG A 109 -2.58 8.94 -3.78
CA ARG A 109 -3.32 10.20 -3.70
C ARG A 109 -2.67 11.30 -4.52
N MET A 110 -1.36 11.47 -4.40
CA MET A 110 -0.58 12.38 -5.21
C MET A 110 -0.80 12.11 -6.71
N LEU A 111 -0.74 10.85 -7.07
CA LEU A 111 -0.92 10.41 -8.46
C LEU A 111 -2.35 10.67 -8.95
N ILE A 112 -3.36 10.37 -8.15
CA ILE A 112 -4.78 10.65 -8.49
C ILE A 112 -5.00 12.13 -8.75
N ASN A 113 -4.51 12.99 -7.87
CA ASN A 113 -4.80 14.43 -7.96
C ASN A 113 -4.03 15.14 -9.07
N ASN A 114 -2.80 14.72 -9.38
CA ASN A 114 -1.89 15.50 -10.22
C ASN A 114 -1.48 14.82 -11.53
N VAL A 115 -1.62 13.51 -11.64
CA VAL A 115 -1.04 12.71 -12.72
C VAL A 115 -2.08 11.88 -13.48
N LEU A 116 -3.04 11.32 -12.76
CA LEU A 116 -4.03 10.39 -13.30
C LEU A 116 -4.89 10.98 -14.45
N PRO A 117 -5.30 12.27 -14.41
CA PRO A 117 -6.04 12.88 -15.53
C PRO A 117 -5.29 12.82 -16.85
N ASP A 118 -3.96 12.92 -16.82
CA ASP A 118 -3.12 12.83 -18.02
C ASP A 118 -2.84 11.38 -18.41
N ILE A 119 -2.65 10.49 -17.44
CA ILE A 119 -2.54 9.04 -17.70
C ILE A 119 -3.78 8.53 -18.45
N ARG A 120 -4.97 9.01 -18.11
CA ARG A 120 -6.21 8.59 -18.79
C ARG A 120 -6.27 8.96 -20.27
N LYS A 121 -5.47 9.92 -20.71
CA LYS A 121 -5.41 10.42 -22.11
C LYS A 121 -4.42 9.65 -22.99
N ILE A 122 -3.54 8.81 -22.40
CA ILE A 122 -2.48 8.13 -23.16
C ILE A 122 -3.01 7.03 -24.08
N SER A 123 -4.13 6.43 -23.74
CA SER A 123 -4.75 5.37 -24.54
C SER A 123 -5.93 5.87 -25.35
N LYS A 124 -5.99 5.44 -26.61
CA LYS A 124 -7.17 5.64 -27.49
C LYS A 124 -8.27 4.59 -27.20
N LYS A 125 -7.96 3.52 -26.48
CA LYS A 125 -8.89 2.47 -26.08
C LYS A 125 -9.35 2.69 -24.64
N PRO A 126 -10.48 2.11 -24.23
CA PRO A 126 -10.88 2.11 -22.83
C PRO A 126 -9.79 1.54 -21.94
N LEU A 127 -9.27 2.33 -21.00
CA LEU A 127 -8.19 1.98 -20.08
C LEU A 127 -8.76 1.73 -18.68
N ASN A 128 -8.56 0.53 -18.15
CA ASN A 128 -8.85 0.23 -16.75
C ASN A 128 -7.60 0.52 -15.92
N ILE A 129 -7.73 1.39 -14.92
CA ILE A 129 -6.62 1.73 -14.01
C ILE A 129 -6.90 1.11 -12.65
N TYR A 130 -6.00 0.24 -12.21
CA TYR A 130 -6.04 -0.43 -10.91
C TYR A 130 -5.05 0.25 -9.97
N LEU A 131 -5.54 0.74 -8.85
CA LEU A 131 -4.75 1.40 -7.81
C LEU A 131 -4.65 0.47 -6.61
N ASN A 132 -3.47 -0.02 -6.32
CA ASN A 132 -3.20 -0.92 -5.21
C ASN A 132 -2.29 -0.24 -4.21
N SER A 133 -2.69 -0.20 -2.95
CA SER A 133 -1.84 0.30 -1.88
C SER A 133 -1.15 -0.84 -1.14
N TYR A 134 0.08 -0.57 -0.71
CA TYR A 134 0.77 -1.38 0.29
C TYR A 134 1.08 -0.52 1.53
N LEU A 135 1.27 -1.18 2.66
CA LEU A 135 1.73 -0.53 3.89
C LEU A 135 3.26 -0.45 3.87
N ASN A 136 3.82 0.51 4.60
CA ASN A 136 5.26 0.68 4.73
C ASN A 136 5.92 -0.64 5.13
N HIS A 137 6.99 -1.04 4.39
CA HIS A 137 7.80 -2.24 4.58
C HIS A 137 7.16 -3.60 4.22
N ASP A 138 5.93 -3.62 3.68
CA ASP A 138 5.26 -4.89 3.29
C ASP A 138 5.81 -5.50 1.98
N LEU A 139 6.58 -4.76 1.19
CA LEU A 139 7.22 -5.30 -0.03
C LEU A 139 8.18 -6.47 0.27
N ASN A 140 8.70 -6.56 1.48
CA ASN A 140 9.54 -7.66 1.95
C ASN A 140 8.80 -9.02 2.00
N GLY A 141 7.47 -9.04 2.02
CA GLY A 141 6.66 -10.24 2.21
C GLY A 141 6.48 -11.11 0.96
N ARG A 142 6.99 -10.72 -0.22
CA ARG A 142 6.77 -11.40 -1.51
C ARG A 142 5.29 -11.53 -1.89
N GLU A 143 4.42 -10.75 -1.29
CA GLU A 143 2.97 -10.84 -1.53
C GLU A 143 2.56 -10.24 -2.88
N TYR A 144 3.38 -9.35 -3.44
CA TYR A 144 3.08 -8.66 -4.68
C TYR A 144 3.83 -9.29 -5.87
N ASN A 145 3.09 -9.70 -6.89
CA ASN A 145 3.67 -9.98 -8.20
C ASN A 145 3.97 -8.65 -8.91
N LEU A 146 5.12 -8.05 -8.60
CA LEU A 146 5.51 -6.73 -9.10
C LEU A 146 5.51 -6.67 -10.63
N ASP A 147 5.86 -7.74 -11.31
CA ASP A 147 5.88 -7.80 -12.79
C ASP A 147 4.50 -7.53 -13.41
N SER A 148 3.41 -7.68 -12.65
CA SER A 148 2.06 -7.39 -13.13
C SER A 148 1.71 -5.90 -13.13
N TYR A 149 2.54 -5.05 -12.52
CA TYR A 149 2.30 -3.61 -12.41
C TYR A 149 3.00 -2.84 -13.52
N SER A 150 2.41 -1.72 -13.90
CA SER A 150 2.97 -0.77 -14.88
C SER A 150 3.78 0.33 -14.21
N ILE A 151 3.37 0.72 -13.01
CA ILE A 151 4.02 1.73 -12.17
C ILE A 151 4.10 1.17 -10.76
N ILE A 152 5.23 1.32 -10.11
CA ILE A 152 5.40 1.06 -8.66
C ILE A 152 6.12 2.24 -8.01
N GLU A 153 5.73 2.55 -6.79
CA GLU A 153 6.52 3.36 -5.87
C GLU A 153 7.07 2.46 -4.79
N ILE A 154 8.32 2.61 -4.47
CA ILE A 154 9.04 1.83 -3.45
C ILE A 154 9.90 2.73 -2.61
N TYR A 155 10.18 2.34 -1.36
CA TYR A 155 11.22 2.96 -0.57
C TYR A 155 12.61 2.55 -1.06
N GLU A 156 13.61 3.41 -0.84
CA GLU A 156 14.98 3.15 -1.26
C GLU A 156 15.51 1.80 -0.74
N ASN A 157 15.18 1.47 0.50
CA ASN A 157 15.59 0.21 1.13
C ASN A 157 15.00 -1.04 0.44
N ASP A 158 13.90 -0.89 -0.29
CA ASP A 158 13.24 -1.98 -1.01
C ASP A 158 13.81 -2.20 -2.41
N LEU A 159 14.69 -1.31 -2.88
CA LEU A 159 15.30 -1.42 -4.22
C LEU A 159 16.05 -2.74 -4.41
N GLN A 160 16.59 -3.32 -3.35
CA GLN A 160 17.26 -4.63 -3.38
C GLN A 160 16.35 -5.79 -3.84
N TYR A 161 15.01 -5.62 -3.78
CA TYR A 161 14.03 -6.63 -4.22
C TYR A 161 13.56 -6.41 -5.66
N ILE A 162 14.07 -5.37 -6.33
CA ILE A 162 13.64 -4.94 -7.67
C ILE A 162 14.64 -5.39 -8.72
N ASP A 163 14.14 -6.06 -9.74
CA ASP A 163 14.92 -6.40 -10.94
C ASP A 163 14.97 -5.18 -11.88
N LEU A 164 16.08 -4.43 -11.83
CA LEU A 164 16.27 -3.24 -12.66
C LEU A 164 16.36 -3.54 -14.16
N ASP A 165 16.52 -4.78 -14.57
CA ASP A 165 16.39 -5.16 -16.00
C ASP A 165 14.95 -5.05 -16.48
N ARG A 166 13.99 -5.10 -15.57
CA ARG A 166 12.55 -4.99 -15.86
C ARG A 166 11.97 -3.62 -15.56
N TRP A 167 12.65 -2.80 -14.76
CA TRP A 167 12.15 -1.53 -14.27
C TRP A 167 13.02 -0.36 -14.68
N ILE A 168 12.39 0.80 -14.87
CA ILE A 168 13.07 2.09 -15.10
C ILE A 168 12.75 2.99 -13.92
N ILE A 169 13.77 3.43 -13.20
CA ILE A 169 13.61 4.49 -12.19
C ILE A 169 13.29 5.78 -12.97
N CYS A 170 12.07 6.23 -12.87
CA CYS A 170 11.64 7.45 -13.57
C CYS A 170 11.78 8.69 -12.71
N TYR A 171 11.69 8.54 -11.39
CA TYR A 171 11.88 9.62 -10.43
C TYR A 171 12.39 9.09 -9.10
N SER A 172 13.32 9.84 -8.47
CA SER A 172 13.81 9.61 -7.11
C SER A 172 13.43 10.80 -6.25
N VAL A 173 12.90 10.53 -5.08
CA VAL A 173 12.50 11.55 -4.10
C VAL A 173 13.45 11.40 -2.91
N ASP A 174 14.49 12.25 -2.89
CA ASP A 174 15.52 12.26 -1.86
C ASP A 174 15.56 13.63 -1.20
N ASP A 175 15.86 13.67 0.09
CA ASP A 175 16.09 14.88 0.87
C ASP A 175 14.94 15.92 0.79
N VAL A 176 13.71 15.45 0.67
CA VAL A 176 12.54 16.31 0.63
C VAL A 176 12.10 16.65 2.04
N ILE A 177 11.96 17.92 2.34
CA ILE A 177 11.38 18.42 3.59
C ILE A 177 10.10 19.18 3.26
N ILE A 178 8.98 18.66 3.73
CA ILE A 178 7.67 19.30 3.56
C ILE A 178 7.23 19.97 4.87
N PRO A 179 6.53 21.11 4.82
CA PRO A 179 5.96 21.71 6.00
C PRO A 179 4.87 20.80 6.56
N ALA A 180 4.92 20.58 7.87
CA ALA A 180 3.89 19.91 8.62
C ALA A 180 3.46 20.74 9.82
N HIS A 181 2.24 20.52 10.25
CA HIS A 181 1.63 21.22 11.36
C HIS A 181 0.89 20.25 12.27
N ILE A 182 0.49 20.76 13.43
CA ILE A 182 -0.36 20.04 14.36
C ILE A 182 -1.81 20.41 14.05
N TYR A 183 -2.69 19.41 14.02
CA TYR A 183 -4.11 19.54 13.74
C TYR A 183 -4.93 18.83 14.81
N GLY A 184 -6.13 19.32 15.03
CA GLY A 184 -7.11 18.70 15.90
C GLY A 184 -8.51 19.24 15.64
N LYS A 185 -9.49 18.76 16.40
CA LYS A 185 -10.86 19.28 16.37
C LYS A 185 -10.86 20.78 16.73
N LYS A 186 -11.63 21.58 16.02
CA LYS A 186 -11.65 23.04 16.13
C LYS A 186 -11.75 23.52 17.59
N ASP A 187 -12.80 23.09 18.30
CA ASP A 187 -13.06 23.53 19.67
C ASP A 187 -11.95 23.10 20.65
N PHE A 188 -11.27 21.99 20.34
CA PHE A 188 -10.15 21.50 21.13
C PHE A 188 -8.87 22.29 20.85
N VAL A 189 -8.59 22.56 19.56
CA VAL A 189 -7.40 23.34 19.14
C VAL A 189 -7.40 24.75 19.72
N GLU A 190 -8.55 25.40 19.81
CA GLU A 190 -8.69 26.75 20.35
C GLU A 190 -8.16 26.87 21.79
N GLN A 191 -8.10 25.77 22.54
CA GLN A 191 -7.54 25.74 23.92
C GLN A 191 -6.00 25.89 23.94
N PHE A 192 -5.31 25.64 22.80
CA PHE A 192 -3.84 25.70 22.72
C PHE A 192 -3.30 27.01 22.16
N HIS A 193 -4.15 28.01 21.93
CA HIS A 193 -3.85 29.19 21.13
C HIS A 193 -2.58 29.95 21.55
N ASN A 194 -2.10 29.82 22.78
CA ASN A 194 -0.94 30.57 23.30
C ASN A 194 -0.07 29.80 24.29
N SER A 195 -0.20 28.49 24.41
CA SER A 195 0.55 27.75 25.43
C SER A 195 1.20 26.45 24.89
N PRO A 196 2.48 26.52 24.48
CA PRO A 196 3.23 25.32 24.04
C PRO A 196 3.26 24.20 25.10
N LYS A 197 3.24 24.57 26.36
CA LYS A 197 3.26 23.62 27.50
C LYS A 197 1.99 22.77 27.55
N GLU A 198 0.86 23.35 27.22
CA GLU A 198 -0.41 22.61 27.20
C GLU A 198 -0.46 21.64 26.01
N LEU A 199 0.12 22.02 24.85
CA LEU A 199 0.29 21.13 23.71
C LEU A 199 1.00 19.82 24.07
N LEU A 200 2.03 19.91 24.94
CA LEU A 200 2.79 18.72 25.37
C LEU A 200 1.97 17.78 26.28
N LYS A 201 0.84 18.25 26.82
CA LYS A 201 -0.06 17.45 27.65
C LYS A 201 -1.18 16.79 26.85
N ALA A 202 -1.42 17.23 25.61
CA ALA A 202 -2.49 16.72 24.77
C ALA A 202 -2.24 15.28 24.33
N ASN A 203 -3.32 14.51 24.25
CA ASN A 203 -3.27 13.20 23.62
C ASN A 203 -3.07 13.33 22.10
N MET A 204 -2.37 12.35 21.50
CA MET A 204 -1.99 12.39 20.10
C MET A 204 -2.46 11.11 19.38
N ILE A 205 -2.76 11.28 18.10
CA ILE A 205 -2.83 10.16 17.14
C ILE A 205 -1.65 10.28 16.18
N TYR A 206 -0.89 9.21 16.04
CA TYR A 206 0.28 9.13 15.16
C TYR A 206 0.05 8.14 14.02
N HIS A 207 0.70 8.40 12.91
CA HIS A 207 1.09 7.38 11.94
C HIS A 207 2.41 6.75 12.42
N ASP A 208 2.69 5.50 12.05
CA ASP A 208 3.95 4.82 12.43
C ASP A 208 5.19 5.68 12.11
N TYR A 209 5.17 6.38 10.99
CA TYR A 209 6.24 7.28 10.58
C TYR A 209 6.41 8.49 11.51
N ASP A 210 5.33 8.98 12.13
CA ASP A 210 5.37 10.17 13.01
C ASP A 210 6.27 9.94 14.23
N PHE A 211 6.56 8.68 14.58
CA PHE A 211 7.50 8.35 15.65
C PHE A 211 8.95 8.81 15.35
N ASN A 212 9.30 9.11 14.11
CA ASN A 212 10.57 9.68 13.74
C ASN A 212 10.66 11.17 14.07
N LEU A 213 9.53 11.84 14.23
CA LEU A 213 9.46 13.25 14.60
C LEU A 213 9.72 13.42 16.09
N LYS A 214 10.69 14.23 16.45
CA LYS A 214 11.13 14.37 17.86
C LYS A 214 10.77 15.72 18.45
N LYS A 215 10.64 16.75 17.63
CA LYS A 215 10.51 18.13 18.08
C LYS A 215 9.54 18.91 17.19
N VAL A 216 8.88 19.88 17.80
CA VAL A 216 8.07 20.91 17.15
C VAL A 216 8.68 22.28 17.43
N LYS A 217 8.73 23.13 16.44
CA LYS A 217 9.21 24.51 16.56
C LYS A 217 8.06 25.43 16.93
N SER A 218 8.23 26.19 17.97
CA SER A 218 7.35 27.31 18.30
C SER A 218 7.74 28.55 17.46
N LEU A 219 6.77 29.14 16.81
CA LEU A 219 6.95 30.39 16.04
C LEU A 219 6.86 31.64 16.93
N TYR A 220 6.43 31.50 18.20
CA TYR A 220 6.33 32.61 19.15
C TYR A 220 7.69 33.02 19.72
N ASP A 221 8.51 32.01 20.06
CA ASP A 221 9.79 32.21 20.75
C ASP A 221 10.98 31.48 20.07
N ASN A 222 10.74 30.88 18.91
CA ASN A 222 11.70 30.07 18.15
C ASN A 222 12.29 28.87 18.94
N SER A 223 11.68 28.48 20.06
CA SER A 223 12.13 27.34 20.83
C SER A 223 11.68 26.02 20.21
N LEU A 224 12.42 24.95 20.53
CA LEU A 224 12.11 23.57 20.09
C LEU A 224 11.57 22.79 21.28
N TYR A 225 10.34 22.31 21.15
CA TYR A 225 9.68 21.48 22.14
C TYR A 225 9.74 20.02 21.73
N LYS A 226 10.05 19.15 22.68
CA LYS A 226 10.05 17.70 22.47
C LYS A 226 8.62 17.18 22.48
N LEU A 227 8.25 16.41 21.45
CA LEU A 227 6.99 15.69 21.40
C LEU A 227 6.99 14.54 22.43
N ASN A 228 5.93 14.43 23.22
CA ASN A 228 5.80 13.41 24.24
C ASN A 228 5.11 12.17 23.70
N ARG A 229 5.88 11.09 23.48
CA ARG A 229 5.38 9.81 22.96
C ARG A 229 4.41 9.10 23.92
N ASP A 230 4.50 9.35 25.23
CA ASP A 230 3.59 8.76 26.21
C ASP A 230 2.15 9.28 26.06
N LYS A 231 1.98 10.33 25.25
CA LYS A 231 0.67 10.91 24.91
C LYS A 231 0.06 10.35 23.61
N VAL A 232 0.75 9.44 22.93
CA VAL A 232 0.21 8.77 21.76
C VAL A 232 -0.78 7.70 22.23
N VAL A 233 -2.06 7.95 22.01
CA VAL A 233 -3.16 7.05 22.42
C VAL A 233 -3.76 6.27 21.27
N TYR A 234 -3.51 6.71 20.03
CA TYR A 234 -3.92 6.02 18.80
C TYR A 234 -2.74 5.93 17.83
N ILE A 235 -2.63 4.82 17.15
CA ILE A 235 -1.69 4.59 16.05
C ILE A 235 -2.49 4.23 14.80
N ALA A 236 -2.28 4.97 13.72
CA ALA A 236 -2.96 4.77 12.44
C ALA A 236 -1.95 4.34 11.37
N ASN A 237 -2.36 3.44 10.48
CA ASN A 237 -1.50 2.98 9.38
C ASN A 237 -1.56 3.90 8.16
N THR A 238 -2.54 4.81 8.11
CA THR A 238 -2.69 5.79 7.03
C THR A 238 -3.20 7.12 7.58
N ASP A 239 -2.85 8.24 6.92
CA ASP A 239 -3.36 9.55 7.31
C ASP A 239 -4.89 9.67 7.21
N SER A 240 -5.53 8.93 6.30
CA SER A 240 -6.98 8.92 6.18
C SER A 240 -7.69 8.32 7.40
N GLN A 241 -7.06 7.41 8.14
CA GLN A 241 -7.59 6.85 9.39
C GLN A 241 -7.55 7.85 10.56
N LYS A 242 -6.67 8.86 10.51
CA LYS A 242 -6.61 9.91 11.51
C LYS A 242 -7.87 10.78 11.51
N ILE A 243 -8.50 10.99 10.34
CA ILE A 243 -9.63 11.91 10.17
C ILE A 243 -10.83 11.54 11.05
N PRO A 244 -11.39 10.30 11.00
CA PRO A 244 -12.51 9.93 11.87
C PRO A 244 -12.19 10.07 13.35
N VAL A 245 -10.96 9.79 13.77
CA VAL A 245 -10.55 9.95 15.17
C VAL A 245 -10.54 11.42 15.56
N LEU A 246 -9.94 12.30 14.74
CA LEU A 246 -9.95 13.75 14.97
C LEU A 246 -11.36 14.36 15.02
N MET A 247 -12.30 13.79 14.28
CA MET A 247 -13.70 14.25 14.27
C MET A 247 -14.45 13.88 15.55
N ASN A 248 -14.08 12.78 16.20
CA ASN A 248 -14.85 12.19 17.28
C ASN A 248 -14.16 12.29 18.65
N ASP A 249 -12.84 12.57 18.70
CA ASP A 249 -12.09 12.63 19.97
C ASP A 249 -11.24 13.90 20.07
N ASN A 250 -10.88 14.26 21.30
CA ASN A 250 -10.05 15.40 21.65
C ASN A 250 -8.56 15.00 21.63
N VAL A 251 -8.06 14.75 20.45
CA VAL A 251 -6.66 14.39 20.18
C VAL A 251 -6.06 15.32 19.14
N LEU A 252 -4.74 15.41 19.12
CA LEU A 252 -3.97 16.12 18.12
C LEU A 252 -3.25 15.12 17.19
N THR A 253 -2.96 15.55 15.98
CA THR A 253 -2.13 14.80 15.04
C THR A 253 -1.14 15.72 14.34
N ILE A 254 -0.10 15.10 13.78
CA ILE A 254 0.82 15.75 12.86
C ILE A 254 0.41 15.35 11.44
N MET A 255 0.30 16.32 10.56
CA MET A 255 0.11 16.08 9.12
C MET A 255 0.93 17.09 8.32
N SER A 256 1.44 16.64 7.18
CA SER A 256 2.01 17.56 6.20
C SER A 256 0.94 18.48 5.63
N GLU A 257 1.36 19.64 5.19
CA GLU A 257 0.47 20.61 4.52
C GLU A 257 -0.20 19.98 3.29
N TYR A 258 0.54 19.16 2.55
CA TYR A 258 0.01 18.39 1.43
C TYR A 258 -1.11 17.42 1.85
N CYS A 259 -0.92 16.66 2.93
CA CYS A 259 -1.95 15.77 3.45
C CYS A 259 -3.19 16.54 3.91
N TYR A 260 -3.00 17.67 4.59
CA TYR A 260 -4.11 18.52 5.02
C TYR A 260 -4.92 19.05 3.83
N GLU A 261 -4.28 19.66 2.84
CA GLU A 261 -4.95 20.19 1.65
C GLU A 261 -5.71 19.14 0.85
N THR A 262 -5.18 17.93 0.79
CA THR A 262 -5.76 16.87 -0.06
C THR A 262 -6.76 15.96 0.65
N LEU A 263 -6.72 15.89 2.00
CA LEU A 263 -7.54 14.98 2.80
C LEU A 263 -8.57 15.69 3.66
N VAL A 264 -8.23 16.85 4.18
CA VAL A 264 -8.87 17.41 5.36
C VAL A 264 -9.45 18.79 5.10
N SER A 265 -9.00 19.52 4.09
CA SER A 265 -9.43 20.90 3.84
C SER A 265 -10.94 21.11 3.76
N ASP A 266 -11.68 20.08 3.33
CA ASP A 266 -13.13 20.11 3.24
C ASP A 266 -13.85 19.89 4.59
N PHE A 267 -13.11 19.45 5.63
CA PHE A 267 -13.66 19.22 6.97
C PHE A 267 -13.51 20.47 7.84
N SER A 268 -14.52 21.32 7.87
CA SER A 268 -14.51 22.59 8.61
C SER A 268 -14.23 22.46 10.12
N ASN A 269 -14.43 21.27 10.68
CA ASN A 269 -14.23 20.99 12.11
C ASN A 269 -12.80 20.61 12.49
N ILE A 270 -11.89 20.43 11.53
CA ILE A 270 -10.46 20.15 11.79
C ILE A 270 -9.67 21.43 11.52
N LYS A 271 -8.88 21.85 12.49
CA LYS A 271 -8.11 23.10 12.44
C LYS A 271 -6.64 22.86 12.78
N LYS A 272 -5.79 23.70 12.22
CA LYS A 272 -4.38 23.81 12.57
C LYS A 272 -4.20 24.44 13.95
N VAL A 273 -3.27 23.91 14.73
CA VAL A 273 -2.77 24.58 15.94
C VAL A 273 -1.80 25.66 15.48
N GLU A 274 -2.19 26.92 15.65
CA GLU A 274 -1.37 28.05 15.20
C GLU A 274 -0.09 28.17 16.04
N GLY A 275 0.93 28.81 15.46
CA GLY A 275 2.18 29.12 16.14
C GLY A 275 3.17 27.96 16.25
N PHE A 276 2.92 26.84 15.58
CA PHE A 276 3.82 25.68 15.57
C PHE A 276 4.09 25.17 14.17
N GLU A 277 5.33 24.76 13.95
CA GLU A 277 5.77 24.20 12.66
C GLU A 277 6.67 22.98 12.89
N ILE A 278 6.59 22.04 11.98
CA ILE A 278 7.39 20.83 11.97
C ILE A 278 7.98 20.69 10.57
N ASP A 279 9.29 20.53 10.49
CA ASP A 279 9.94 20.07 9.28
C ASP A 279 9.76 18.55 9.18
N TYR A 280 8.98 18.11 8.22
CA TYR A 280 8.64 16.71 8.01
C TYR A 280 9.55 16.13 6.91
N PRO A 281 10.58 15.36 7.27
CA PRO A 281 11.42 14.72 6.26
C PRO A 281 10.61 13.62 5.60
N VAL A 282 10.55 13.65 4.27
CA VAL A 282 9.96 12.57 3.48
C VAL A 282 11.01 11.49 3.33
N GLU A 283 10.65 10.27 3.64
CA GLU A 283 11.54 9.11 3.47
C GLU A 283 11.88 8.91 1.99
N SER A 284 13.16 8.61 1.70
CA SER A 284 13.62 8.45 0.32
C SER A 284 12.87 7.31 -0.37
N HIS A 285 12.27 7.61 -1.50
CA HIS A 285 11.51 6.66 -2.29
C HIS A 285 11.68 6.89 -3.79
N MET A 286 11.38 5.87 -4.56
CA MET A 286 11.55 5.88 -6.01
C MET A 286 10.26 5.48 -6.70
N ILE A 287 10.01 6.12 -7.84
CA ILE A 287 8.90 5.78 -8.72
C ILE A 287 9.49 5.09 -9.96
N LEU A 288 9.02 3.89 -10.22
CA LEU A 288 9.51 3.05 -11.30
C LEU A 288 8.40 2.73 -12.30
N VAL A 289 8.78 2.68 -13.56
CA VAL A 289 7.90 2.27 -14.67
C VAL A 289 8.42 0.96 -15.27
N ASN A 290 7.51 0.02 -15.48
CA ASN A 290 7.83 -1.28 -16.05
C ASN A 290 8.25 -1.12 -17.52
N ARG A 291 9.40 -1.72 -17.91
CA ARG A 291 9.94 -1.67 -19.28
C ARG A 291 9.01 -2.34 -20.30
N SER A 292 8.20 -3.29 -19.86
CA SER A 292 7.23 -3.99 -20.71
C SER A 292 5.93 -3.20 -20.92
N SER A 293 5.71 -2.11 -20.18
CA SER A 293 4.51 -1.28 -20.36
C SER A 293 4.47 -0.68 -21.77
N PRO A 294 3.36 -0.82 -22.50
CA PRO A 294 3.20 -0.25 -23.82
C PRO A 294 3.28 1.28 -23.83
N TYR A 295 3.00 1.91 -22.70
CA TYR A 295 2.98 3.38 -22.51
C TYR A 295 4.17 3.90 -21.70
N LYS A 296 5.28 3.17 -21.62
CA LYS A 296 6.39 3.50 -20.71
C LYS A 296 6.96 4.92 -20.89
N ARG A 297 7.03 5.42 -22.14
CA ARG A 297 7.57 6.79 -22.42
C ARG A 297 6.64 7.84 -21.87
N GLU A 298 5.37 7.77 -22.24
CA GLU A 298 4.33 8.69 -21.83
C GLU A 298 4.18 8.69 -20.30
N LEU A 299 4.20 7.53 -19.67
CA LEU A 299 4.13 7.40 -18.21
C LEU A 299 5.32 8.07 -17.53
N ILE A 300 6.54 7.89 -18.03
CA ILE A 300 7.73 8.54 -17.48
C ILE A 300 7.61 10.05 -17.55
N ASP A 301 7.21 10.60 -18.69
CA ASP A 301 7.12 12.04 -18.90
C ASP A 301 6.03 12.68 -18.02
N ILE A 302 4.86 12.04 -17.95
CA ILE A 302 3.73 12.50 -17.13
C ILE A 302 4.09 12.45 -15.62
N ILE A 303 4.70 11.36 -15.15
CA ILE A 303 5.10 11.21 -13.75
C ILE A 303 6.15 12.27 -13.39
N ARG A 304 7.19 12.43 -14.20
CA ARG A 304 8.25 13.43 -13.96
C ARG A 304 7.68 14.83 -13.87
N SER A 305 6.80 15.20 -14.78
CA SER A 305 6.16 16.51 -14.78
C SER A 305 5.29 16.73 -13.56
N GLY A 306 4.43 15.76 -13.21
CA GLY A 306 3.51 15.84 -12.08
C GLY A 306 4.24 15.91 -10.73
N VAL A 307 5.25 15.03 -10.50
CA VAL A 307 6.03 15.04 -9.26
C VAL A 307 6.85 16.31 -9.11
N LYS A 308 7.48 16.79 -10.20
CA LYS A 308 8.20 18.08 -10.18
C LYS A 308 7.29 19.23 -9.76
N GLY A 309 6.06 19.29 -10.27
CA GLY A 309 5.09 20.31 -9.91
C GLY A 309 4.76 20.31 -8.41
N ILE A 310 4.64 19.13 -7.81
CA ILE A 310 4.40 18.98 -6.37
C ILE A 310 5.62 19.42 -5.56
N ARG A 311 6.83 19.01 -5.94
CA ARG A 311 8.06 19.45 -5.27
C ARG A 311 8.21 20.95 -5.26
N ILE A 312 7.95 21.63 -6.39
CA ILE A 312 7.99 23.09 -6.47
C ILE A 312 7.05 23.72 -5.44
N LYS A 313 5.85 23.13 -5.24
CA LYS A 313 4.84 23.70 -4.33
C LYS A 313 5.14 23.46 -2.85
N TYR A 314 5.60 22.25 -2.48
CA TYR A 314 5.64 21.82 -1.07
C TYR A 314 7.04 21.57 -0.51
N ASP A 315 8.05 21.32 -1.34
CA ASP A 315 9.39 21.00 -0.88
C ASP A 315 10.17 22.26 -0.52
N LYS A 316 10.40 22.46 0.79
CA LYS A 316 11.19 23.59 1.31
C LYS A 316 12.65 23.58 0.86
N SER A 317 13.21 22.40 0.54
CA SER A 317 14.59 22.23 0.11
C SER A 317 14.78 22.46 -1.38
N PHE A 318 13.70 22.45 -2.17
CA PHE A 318 13.73 22.56 -3.61
C PHE A 318 14.03 24.01 -4.03
N LYS A 319 15.28 24.27 -4.38
CA LYS A 319 15.71 25.50 -5.04
C LYS A 319 15.62 25.25 -6.54
N GLY A 320 14.55 25.68 -7.17
CA GLY A 320 14.17 25.45 -8.57
C GLY A 320 15.22 25.80 -9.62
#